data_ba68f5fb306047d74e6125b66a48a95d
#
_entry.id   ba68f5fb306047d74e6125b66a48a95d
#
_cell.length_a   1.000
_cell.length_b   1.000
_cell.length_c   1.000
_cell.angle_alpha   90.00
_cell.angle_beta   90.00
_cell.angle_gamma   90.00
#
_symmetry.space_group_name_H-M   'P 1'
#
loop_
_entity.id
_entity.type
_entity.pdbx_description
1 polymer ?
#
loop_
_entity_poly.entity_id
_entity_poly.type
_entity_poly.pdbx_seq_one_letter_code
_entity_poly.pdbx_strand_id
1 'polypeptide(L)'
;LIIEKIKDTDKKIIGVINKIDQIENKNKLLPFIEKLSSFTVFHQILPVSAKTKDGINQLEDLIMNNLPENMHIYSKDDFVIQDDSEFMISELIREKIIRKLGDELPHDVFVEINILDKKDNVTEIHATIFVNRKSQKQIVIGAKGEVLKLIGTEARIEIEKYLESKVFLKTWVKVKKN
;
A
#
# COMPACT_ATOMS: atom_id res chain seq x y z
N LEU A 1 -7.07 -13.53 -20.92
CA LEU A 1 -7.10 -13.61 -19.45
C LEU A 1 -5.67 -13.67 -18.92
N ILE A 2 -5.46 -13.35 -17.62
CA ILE A 2 -4.09 -13.28 -17.01
C ILE A 2 -3.34 -14.60 -17.20
N ILE A 3 -3.98 -15.74 -16.93
CA ILE A 3 -3.37 -17.07 -17.03
C ILE A 3 -2.86 -17.35 -18.44
N GLU A 4 -3.54 -16.93 -19.49
CA GLU A 4 -3.07 -17.11 -20.87
C GLU A 4 -1.81 -16.30 -21.17
N LYS A 5 -1.64 -15.14 -20.54
CA LYS A 5 -0.46 -14.28 -20.71
C LYS A 5 0.79 -14.80 -20.01
N ILE A 6 0.61 -15.63 -18.98
CA ILE A 6 1.73 -16.16 -18.18
C ILE A 6 2.09 -17.61 -18.52
N LYS A 7 1.30 -18.29 -19.35
CA LYS A 7 1.52 -19.70 -19.75
C LYS A 7 2.85 -19.96 -20.43
N ASP A 8 3.32 -18.99 -21.22
CA ASP A 8 4.49 -19.13 -22.07
C ASP A 8 5.78 -18.54 -21.42
N THR A 9 5.77 -18.37 -20.09
CA THR A 9 6.96 -17.88 -19.39
C THR A 9 7.74 -19.03 -18.77
N ASP A 10 9.07 -19.01 -18.93
CA ASP A 10 10.00 -19.95 -18.28
C ASP A 10 10.22 -19.64 -16.78
N LYS A 11 9.51 -18.64 -16.26
CA LYS A 11 9.67 -18.22 -14.86
C LYS A 11 8.76 -19.01 -13.94
N LYS A 12 9.26 -19.32 -12.73
CA LYS A 12 8.45 -19.90 -11.66
C LYS A 12 7.38 -18.90 -11.20
N ILE A 13 6.11 -19.29 -11.31
CA ILE A 13 4.97 -18.44 -10.96
C ILE A 13 4.37 -18.91 -9.64
N ILE A 14 4.32 -18.02 -8.67
CA ILE A 14 3.68 -18.26 -7.37
C ILE A 14 2.28 -17.65 -7.40
N GLY A 15 1.26 -18.48 -7.15
CA GLY A 15 -0.12 -18.04 -6.98
C GLY A 15 -0.38 -17.62 -5.53
N VAL A 16 -0.73 -16.36 -5.28
CA VAL A 16 -1.04 -15.87 -3.93
C VAL A 16 -2.53 -15.58 -3.81
N ILE A 17 -3.22 -16.30 -2.90
CA ILE A 17 -4.62 -16.06 -2.57
C ILE A 17 -4.67 -15.18 -1.32
N ASN A 18 -4.88 -13.87 -1.53
CA ASN A 18 -4.90 -12.92 -0.41
C ASN A 18 -6.31 -12.74 0.20
N LYS A 19 -6.36 -12.13 1.39
CA LYS A 19 -7.57 -11.80 2.16
C LYS A 19 -8.30 -13.02 2.72
N ILE A 20 -7.56 -14.08 3.10
CA ILE A 20 -8.16 -15.27 3.71
C ILE A 20 -8.81 -14.99 5.08
N ASP A 21 -8.50 -13.87 5.69
CA ASP A 21 -9.16 -13.35 6.89
C ASP A 21 -10.66 -13.05 6.70
N GLN A 22 -11.09 -12.85 5.44
CA GLN A 22 -12.51 -12.63 5.11
C GLN A 22 -13.29 -13.93 4.87
N ILE A 23 -12.63 -15.09 4.94
CA ILE A 23 -13.24 -16.38 4.69
C ILE A 23 -13.54 -17.07 6.02
N GLU A 24 -14.82 -17.09 6.42
CA GLU A 24 -15.28 -17.70 7.67
C GLU A 24 -14.95 -19.20 7.75
N ASN A 25 -15.07 -19.91 6.65
CA ASN A 25 -14.81 -21.37 6.58
C ASN A 25 -13.64 -21.67 5.66
N LYS A 26 -12.46 -21.92 6.26
CA LYS A 26 -11.22 -22.25 5.54
C LYS A 26 -11.35 -23.47 4.60
N ASN A 27 -12.29 -24.38 4.85
CA ASN A 27 -12.55 -25.52 3.95
C ASN A 27 -13.03 -25.09 2.56
N LYS A 28 -13.60 -23.87 2.41
CA LYS A 28 -13.97 -23.31 1.10
C LYS A 28 -12.75 -22.93 0.25
N LEU A 29 -11.57 -22.81 0.84
CA LEU A 29 -10.33 -22.54 0.11
C LEU A 29 -9.84 -23.76 -0.67
N LEU A 30 -10.06 -24.97 -0.16
CA LEU A 30 -9.54 -26.20 -0.78
C LEU A 30 -10.04 -26.40 -2.22
N PRO A 31 -11.35 -26.32 -2.53
CA PRO A 31 -11.82 -26.44 -3.91
C PRO A 31 -11.29 -25.33 -4.83
N PHE A 32 -11.05 -24.13 -4.28
CA PHE A 32 -10.50 -23.03 -5.04
C PHE A 32 -9.00 -23.24 -5.35
N ILE A 33 -8.24 -23.74 -4.37
CA ILE A 33 -6.84 -24.10 -4.56
C ILE A 33 -6.72 -25.25 -5.57
N GLU A 34 -7.54 -26.28 -5.47
CA GLU A 34 -7.60 -27.39 -6.44
C GLU A 34 -7.86 -26.90 -7.86
N LYS A 35 -8.84 -26.00 -8.02
CA LYS A 35 -9.12 -25.37 -9.31
C LYS A 35 -7.96 -24.58 -9.85
N LEU A 36 -7.25 -23.80 -9.01
CA LEU A 36 -6.05 -23.08 -9.43
C LEU A 36 -4.89 -24.03 -9.74
N SER A 37 -4.73 -25.10 -8.97
CA SER A 37 -3.69 -26.12 -9.19
C SER A 37 -3.89 -26.90 -10.50
N SER A 38 -5.12 -26.98 -11.01
CA SER A 38 -5.39 -27.57 -12.32
C SER A 38 -4.77 -26.77 -13.48
N PHE A 39 -4.46 -25.49 -13.25
CA PHE A 39 -3.65 -24.70 -14.16
C PHE A 39 -2.19 -24.98 -13.87
N THR A 40 -1.53 -25.80 -14.68
CA THR A 40 -0.13 -26.24 -14.53
C THR A 40 0.90 -25.09 -14.57
N VAL A 41 0.45 -23.87 -14.71
CA VAL A 41 1.29 -22.66 -14.76
C VAL A 41 1.86 -22.26 -13.40
N PHE A 42 1.19 -22.61 -12.31
CA PHE A 42 1.63 -22.25 -10.97
C PHE A 42 2.65 -23.26 -10.42
N HIS A 43 3.81 -22.77 -10.04
CA HIS A 43 4.82 -23.56 -9.32
C HIS A 43 4.32 -23.91 -7.91
N GLN A 44 3.70 -22.95 -7.23
CA GLN A 44 3.10 -23.12 -5.91
C GLN A 44 1.95 -22.14 -5.72
N ILE A 45 0.95 -22.51 -4.90
CA ILE A 45 -0.18 -21.66 -4.53
C ILE A 45 -0.18 -21.51 -3.02
N LEU A 46 -0.21 -20.26 -2.53
CA LEU A 46 -0.15 -19.94 -1.12
C LEU A 46 -1.33 -19.04 -0.70
N PRO A 47 -2.19 -19.49 0.23
CA PRO A 47 -3.18 -18.63 0.86
C PRO A 47 -2.54 -17.75 1.93
N VAL A 48 -2.84 -16.44 1.91
CA VAL A 48 -2.29 -15.46 2.85
C VAL A 48 -3.34 -14.43 3.29
N SER A 49 -3.08 -13.75 4.37
CA SER A 49 -3.74 -12.49 4.72
C SER A 49 -2.67 -11.44 5.00
N ALA A 50 -2.51 -10.49 4.10
CA ALA A 50 -1.63 -9.35 4.31
C ALA A 50 -2.06 -8.51 5.53
N LYS A 51 -3.38 -8.46 5.82
CA LYS A 51 -3.95 -7.73 6.95
C LYS A 51 -3.56 -8.32 8.30
N THR A 52 -3.67 -9.64 8.45
CA THR A 52 -3.38 -10.36 9.71
C THR A 52 -1.97 -10.93 9.75
N LYS A 53 -1.21 -10.80 8.65
CA LYS A 53 0.11 -11.39 8.42
C LYS A 53 0.14 -12.93 8.41
N ASP A 54 -1.05 -13.59 8.32
CA ASP A 54 -1.14 -15.04 8.20
C ASP A 54 -0.55 -15.47 6.84
N GLY A 55 0.41 -16.42 6.85
CA GLY A 55 1.08 -16.93 5.66
C GLY A 55 2.16 -16.02 5.05
N ILE A 56 2.42 -14.82 5.59
CA ILE A 56 3.39 -13.88 4.99
C ILE A 56 4.83 -14.39 5.12
N ASN A 57 5.23 -14.91 6.29
CA ASN A 57 6.58 -15.46 6.45
C ASN A 57 6.83 -16.62 5.48
N GLN A 58 5.82 -17.49 5.28
CA GLN A 58 5.92 -18.60 4.32
C GLN A 58 6.05 -18.07 2.87
N LEU A 59 5.39 -16.96 2.55
CA LEU A 59 5.52 -16.31 1.25
C LEU A 59 6.93 -15.73 1.05
N GLU A 60 7.48 -15.10 2.07
CA GLU A 60 8.84 -14.55 2.06
C GLU A 60 9.87 -15.68 1.86
N ASP A 61 9.78 -16.75 2.64
CA ASP A 61 10.66 -17.93 2.51
C ASP A 61 10.55 -18.54 1.10
N LEU A 62 9.32 -18.65 0.58
CA LEU A 62 9.08 -19.18 -0.76
C LEU A 62 9.71 -18.30 -1.85
N ILE A 63 9.61 -16.99 -1.73
CA ILE A 63 10.24 -16.04 -2.66
C ILE A 63 11.77 -16.19 -2.57
N MET A 64 12.33 -16.13 -1.37
CA MET A 64 13.77 -16.19 -1.15
C MET A 64 14.38 -17.49 -1.72
N ASN A 65 13.74 -18.63 -1.51
CA ASN A 65 14.20 -19.93 -2.00
C ASN A 65 14.10 -20.10 -3.53
N ASN A 66 13.34 -19.23 -4.20
CA ASN A 66 13.16 -19.28 -5.66
C ASN A 66 13.84 -18.12 -6.39
N LEU A 67 14.43 -17.16 -5.68
CA LEU A 67 15.26 -16.13 -6.30
C LEU A 67 16.60 -16.72 -6.77
N PRO A 68 17.09 -16.35 -7.96
CA PRO A 68 18.42 -16.76 -8.40
C PRO A 68 19.50 -16.09 -7.53
N GLU A 69 20.52 -16.84 -7.16
CA GLU A 69 21.73 -16.26 -6.60
C GLU A 69 22.46 -15.50 -7.69
N ASN A 70 22.54 -14.20 -7.57
CA ASN A 70 23.23 -13.33 -8.51
C ASN A 70 24.10 -12.31 -7.76
N MET A 71 25.12 -11.79 -8.45
CA MET A 71 25.85 -10.62 -7.96
C MET A 71 24.87 -9.46 -7.79
N HIS A 72 25.05 -8.66 -6.75
CA HIS A 72 24.28 -7.43 -6.57
C HIS A 72 24.41 -6.55 -7.82
N ILE A 73 23.30 -6.31 -8.51
CA ILE A 73 23.24 -5.42 -9.68
C ILE A 73 23.49 -3.97 -9.24
N TYR A 74 23.13 -3.66 -8.00
CA TYR A 74 23.36 -2.38 -7.36
C TYR A 74 24.41 -2.55 -6.27
N SER A 75 25.40 -1.66 -6.18
CA SER A 75 26.30 -1.62 -5.04
C SER A 75 25.51 -1.28 -3.77
N LYS A 76 26.07 -1.63 -2.58
CA LYS A 76 25.42 -1.25 -1.31
C LYS A 76 25.28 0.28 -1.19
N ASP A 77 26.13 1.03 -1.87
CA ASP A 77 26.11 2.50 -1.91
C ASP A 77 25.14 3.04 -2.97
N ASP A 78 24.75 2.23 -3.97
CA ASP A 78 23.70 2.55 -4.94
C ASP A 78 22.27 2.25 -4.41
N PHE A 79 22.15 1.62 -3.24
CA PHE A 79 20.96 1.67 -2.41
C PHE A 79 20.82 3.05 -1.73
N VAL A 80 21.22 4.11 -2.39
CA VAL A 80 20.51 5.36 -2.27
C VAL A 80 19.15 5.07 -2.89
N ILE A 81 18.26 4.52 -2.07
CA ILE A 81 16.82 4.66 -2.25
C ILE A 81 16.69 6.13 -2.60
N GLN A 82 16.51 6.42 -3.88
CA GLN A 82 16.10 7.76 -4.31
C GLN A 82 15.00 8.09 -3.31
N ASP A 83 15.15 9.15 -2.56
CA ASP A 83 14.43 9.39 -1.30
C ASP A 83 12.92 9.30 -1.56
N ASP A 84 12.39 8.07 -1.55
CA ASP A 84 10.97 7.73 -1.74
C ASP A 84 10.14 8.19 -0.52
N SER A 85 10.77 9.02 0.35
CA SER A 85 10.11 9.58 1.52
C SER A 85 8.81 10.29 1.13
N GLU A 86 8.81 11.03 0.02
CA GLU A 86 7.58 11.70 -0.45
C GLU A 86 6.49 10.68 -0.83
N PHE A 87 6.88 9.62 -1.54
CA PHE A 87 5.95 8.55 -1.90
C PHE A 87 5.44 7.83 -0.64
N MET A 88 6.32 7.42 0.26
CA MET A 88 5.92 6.75 1.51
C MET A 88 5.03 7.63 2.38
N ILE A 89 5.35 8.92 2.52
CA ILE A 89 4.54 9.87 3.28
C ILE A 89 3.17 10.04 2.62
N SER A 90 3.12 10.16 1.29
CA SER A 90 1.85 10.26 0.56
C SER A 90 0.97 9.03 0.77
N GLU A 91 1.56 7.83 0.75
CA GLU A 91 0.85 6.58 0.99
C GLU A 91 0.38 6.42 2.45
N LEU A 92 1.17 6.86 3.44
CA LEU A 92 0.75 6.89 4.84
C LEU A 92 -0.47 7.79 5.03
N ILE A 93 -0.50 8.97 4.41
CA ILE A 93 -1.66 9.86 4.45
C ILE A 93 -2.86 9.19 3.73
N ARG A 94 -2.65 8.63 2.53
CA ARG A 94 -3.68 7.97 1.74
C ARG A 94 -4.29 6.78 2.48
N GLU A 95 -3.48 6.00 3.18
CA GLU A 95 -3.93 4.89 4.00
C GLU A 95 -4.93 5.34 5.09
N LYS A 96 -4.64 6.44 5.80
CA LYS A 96 -5.55 6.95 6.84
C LYS A 96 -6.87 7.43 6.24
N ILE A 97 -6.83 8.03 5.05
CA ILE A 97 -8.05 8.43 4.33
C ILE A 97 -8.89 7.19 3.97
N ILE A 98 -8.28 6.17 3.38
CA ILE A 98 -8.98 4.95 2.97
C ILE A 98 -9.53 4.18 4.16
N ARG A 99 -8.76 4.05 5.25
CA ARG A 99 -9.23 3.38 6.47
C ARG A 99 -10.44 4.07 7.10
N LYS A 100 -10.50 5.40 7.00
CA LYS A 100 -11.57 6.20 7.61
C LYS A 100 -12.81 6.32 6.73
N LEU A 101 -12.62 6.38 5.42
CA LEU A 101 -13.65 6.77 4.44
C LEU A 101 -13.75 5.80 3.25
N GLY A 102 -13.17 4.60 3.37
CA GLY A 102 -13.05 3.65 2.25
C GLY A 102 -14.37 3.23 1.61
N ASP A 103 -15.44 3.18 2.38
CA ASP A 103 -16.77 2.85 1.86
C ASP A 103 -17.37 4.01 1.04
N GLU A 104 -16.94 5.26 1.30
CA GLU A 104 -17.47 6.48 0.70
C GLU A 104 -16.56 7.05 -0.39
N LEU A 105 -15.29 6.64 -0.41
CA LEU A 105 -14.23 7.13 -1.30
C LEU A 105 -13.44 5.96 -1.93
N PRO A 106 -14.02 5.15 -2.80
CA PRO A 106 -13.31 4.04 -3.40
C PRO A 106 -12.18 4.53 -4.31
N HIS A 107 -10.92 4.19 -3.96
CA HIS A 107 -9.70 4.22 -4.78
C HIS A 107 -9.31 5.51 -5.52
N ASP A 108 -10.14 6.54 -5.52
CA ASP A 108 -9.98 7.76 -6.34
C ASP A 108 -9.24 8.91 -5.61
N VAL A 109 -8.62 8.61 -4.46
CA VAL A 109 -7.88 9.60 -3.67
C VAL A 109 -6.40 9.51 -4.02
N PHE A 110 -5.85 10.64 -4.42
CA PHE A 110 -4.42 10.81 -4.66
C PHE A 110 -3.86 11.86 -3.69
N VAL A 111 -2.67 11.62 -3.15
CA VAL A 111 -1.98 12.55 -2.25
C VAL A 111 -0.68 12.98 -2.90
N GLU A 112 -0.45 14.27 -2.97
CA GLU A 112 0.76 14.90 -3.50
C GLU A 112 1.46 15.64 -2.37
N ILE A 113 2.74 15.41 -2.22
CA ILE A 113 3.60 16.15 -1.30
C ILE A 113 4.11 17.39 -2.04
N ASN A 114 3.76 18.57 -1.54
CA ASN A 114 4.15 19.82 -2.15
C ASN A 114 5.42 20.42 -1.50
N ILE A 115 5.66 20.12 -0.22
CA ILE A 115 6.83 20.52 0.55
C ILE A 115 7.22 19.37 1.46
N LEU A 116 8.49 19.01 1.44
CA LEU A 116 9.17 18.15 2.41
C LEU A 116 10.49 18.83 2.80
N ASP A 117 10.47 19.57 3.90
CA ASP A 117 11.62 20.35 4.37
C ASP A 117 12.08 19.84 5.75
N LYS A 118 13.27 19.24 5.76
CA LYS A 118 13.89 18.69 6.97
C LYS A 118 14.67 19.79 7.68
N LYS A 119 14.14 20.31 8.77
CA LYS A 119 14.81 21.26 9.68
C LYS A 119 15.39 20.50 10.89
N ASP A 120 16.33 21.10 11.60
CA ASP A 120 17.09 20.44 12.68
C ASP A 120 16.24 19.65 13.69
N ASN A 121 15.04 20.14 14.03
CA ASN A 121 14.19 19.53 15.06
C ASN A 121 12.79 19.11 14.58
N VAL A 122 12.36 19.55 13.39
CA VAL A 122 11.00 19.31 12.87
C VAL A 122 11.04 19.20 11.36
N THR A 123 10.46 18.16 10.81
CA THR A 123 10.21 18.05 9.37
C THR A 123 8.89 18.71 9.02
N GLU A 124 8.94 19.74 8.17
CA GLU A 124 7.75 20.42 7.66
C GLU A 124 7.23 19.71 6.39
N ILE A 125 5.97 19.28 6.42
CA ILE A 125 5.33 18.56 5.33
C ILE A 125 4.04 19.25 4.94
N HIS A 126 3.94 19.60 3.66
CA HIS A 126 2.70 20.11 3.08
C HIS A 126 2.18 19.11 2.04
N ALA A 127 0.94 18.65 2.21
CA ALA A 127 0.32 17.68 1.34
C ALA A 127 -1.02 18.17 0.79
N THR A 128 -1.27 17.90 -0.49
CA THR A 128 -2.56 18.14 -1.13
C THR A 128 -3.25 16.81 -1.42
N ILE A 129 -4.44 16.65 -0.88
CA ILE A 129 -5.33 15.51 -1.12
C ILE A 129 -6.24 15.86 -2.29
N PHE A 130 -6.13 15.11 -3.38
CA PHE A 130 -6.96 15.27 -4.56
C PHE A 130 -8.10 14.26 -4.57
N VAL A 131 -9.30 14.74 -4.86
CA VAL A 131 -10.52 13.95 -5.04
C VAL A 131 -11.17 14.31 -6.37
N ASN A 132 -12.01 13.43 -6.91
CA ASN A 132 -12.61 13.64 -8.24
C ASN A 132 -13.85 14.53 -8.21
N ARG A 133 -14.58 14.59 -7.07
CA ARG A 133 -15.87 15.28 -6.96
C ARG A 133 -15.95 16.23 -5.77
N LYS A 134 -16.76 17.28 -5.89
CA LYS A 134 -17.02 18.23 -4.78
C LYS A 134 -17.63 17.54 -3.55
N SER A 135 -18.51 16.57 -3.74
CA SER A 135 -19.09 15.77 -2.63
C SER A 135 -18.02 15.03 -1.87
N GLN A 136 -17.07 14.40 -2.55
CA GLN A 136 -15.94 13.71 -1.93
C GLN A 136 -15.06 14.67 -1.12
N LYS A 137 -14.83 15.89 -1.64
CA LYS A 137 -14.12 16.92 -0.89
C LYS A 137 -14.81 17.25 0.44
N GLN A 138 -16.14 17.35 0.45
CA GLN A 138 -16.89 17.61 1.67
C GLN A 138 -16.79 16.44 2.67
N ILE A 139 -16.82 15.21 2.18
CA ILE A 139 -16.65 13.99 3.00
C ILE A 139 -15.27 13.97 3.66
N VAL A 140 -14.19 14.21 2.89
CA VAL A 140 -12.81 14.23 3.43
C VAL A 140 -12.59 15.34 4.45
N ILE A 141 -13.20 16.50 4.24
CA ILE A 141 -13.10 17.62 5.19
C ILE A 141 -13.92 17.31 6.45
N GLY A 142 -15.14 16.80 6.27
CA GLY A 142 -16.09 16.55 7.35
C GLY A 142 -16.69 17.82 7.92
N ALA A 143 -17.58 17.68 8.90
CA ALA A 143 -18.19 18.79 9.59
C ALA A 143 -17.09 19.65 10.28
N LYS A 144 -17.04 20.93 9.97
CA LYS A 144 -16.06 21.89 10.52
C LYS A 144 -14.58 21.44 10.40
N GLY A 145 -14.28 20.52 9.47
CA GLY A 145 -12.91 20.01 9.26
C GLY A 145 -12.46 18.91 10.23
N GLU A 146 -13.36 18.32 11.00
CA GLU A 146 -13.03 17.32 12.02
C GLU A 146 -12.43 16.04 11.43
N VAL A 147 -12.96 15.57 10.29
CA VAL A 147 -12.46 14.36 9.65
C VAL A 147 -11.04 14.57 9.12
N LEU A 148 -10.80 15.68 8.44
CA LEU A 148 -9.46 16.02 7.92
C LEU A 148 -8.45 16.19 9.05
N LYS A 149 -8.85 16.82 10.16
CA LYS A 149 -8.00 16.98 11.36
C LYS A 149 -7.61 15.63 11.95
N LEU A 150 -8.57 14.70 12.05
CA LEU A 150 -8.32 13.35 12.58
C LEU A 150 -7.37 12.56 11.67
N ILE A 151 -7.62 12.57 10.36
CA ILE A 151 -6.75 11.96 9.36
C ILE A 151 -5.33 12.51 9.45
N GLY A 152 -5.21 13.85 9.51
CA GLY A 152 -3.90 14.51 9.64
C GLY A 152 -3.17 14.15 10.92
N THR A 153 -3.89 14.01 12.04
CA THR A 153 -3.30 13.61 13.33
C THR A 153 -2.77 12.18 13.28
N GLU A 154 -3.58 11.24 12.78
CA GLU A 154 -3.18 9.83 12.67
C GLU A 154 -2.02 9.65 11.68
N ALA A 155 -2.07 10.33 10.52
CA ALA A 155 -1.00 10.31 9.53
C ALA A 155 0.30 10.88 10.11
N ARG A 156 0.25 12.01 10.80
CA ARG A 156 1.42 12.63 11.43
C ARG A 156 2.14 11.69 12.38
N ILE A 157 1.40 10.96 13.23
CA ILE A 157 1.98 10.01 14.18
C ILE A 157 2.75 8.89 13.45
N GLU A 158 2.19 8.36 12.37
CA GLU A 158 2.86 7.31 11.59
C GLU A 158 4.07 7.86 10.82
N ILE A 159 3.97 9.06 10.28
CA ILE A 159 5.08 9.74 9.59
C ILE A 159 6.21 10.05 10.58
N GLU A 160 5.91 10.49 11.80
CA GLU A 160 6.91 10.71 12.86
C GLU A 160 7.68 9.42 13.19
N LYS A 161 7.00 8.27 13.22
CA LYS A 161 7.64 6.96 13.41
C LYS A 161 8.52 6.59 12.21
N TYR A 162 8.05 6.85 11.00
CA TYR A 162 8.77 6.51 9.78
C TYR A 162 10.04 7.37 9.61
N LEU A 163 9.94 8.68 9.89
CA LEU A 163 11.06 9.62 9.74
C LEU A 163 11.95 9.70 10.98
N GLU A 164 11.57 9.06 12.10
CA GLU A 164 12.23 9.16 13.41
C GLU A 164 12.44 10.62 13.87
N SER A 165 11.54 11.52 13.45
CA SER A 165 11.64 12.96 13.72
C SER A 165 10.26 13.56 14.00
N LYS A 166 10.24 14.73 14.66
CA LYS A 166 9.00 15.49 14.82
C LYS A 166 8.50 16.00 13.49
N VAL A 167 7.18 16.03 13.29
CA VAL A 167 6.56 16.42 12.02
C VAL A 167 5.52 17.51 12.23
N PHE A 168 5.64 18.57 11.43
CA PHE A 168 4.57 19.53 11.21
C PHE A 168 3.87 19.22 9.90
N LEU A 169 2.68 18.60 9.98
CA LEU A 169 1.90 18.21 8.80
C LEU A 169 0.78 19.19 8.52
N LYS A 170 0.75 19.74 7.31
CA LYS A 170 -0.32 20.60 6.80
C LYS A 170 -0.96 19.98 5.57
N THR A 171 -2.29 19.87 5.59
CA THR A 171 -3.04 19.19 4.53
C THR A 171 -4.12 20.08 3.93
N TRP A 172 -4.30 19.99 2.60
CA TRP A 172 -5.39 20.63 1.86
C TRP A 172 -6.14 19.60 1.04
N VAL A 173 -7.41 19.89 0.75
CA VAL A 173 -8.24 19.06 -0.12
C VAL A 173 -8.64 19.85 -1.35
N LYS A 174 -8.32 19.34 -2.53
CA LYS A 174 -8.67 19.93 -3.83
C LYS A 174 -9.46 18.94 -4.68
N VAL A 175 -10.33 19.46 -5.53
CA VAL A 175 -10.98 18.67 -6.58
C VAL A 175 -10.07 18.68 -7.80
N LYS A 176 -9.79 17.48 -8.36
CA LYS A 176 -9.00 17.36 -9.59
C LYS A 176 -9.71 18.13 -10.71
N LYS A 177 -8.99 19.01 -11.37
CA LYS A 177 -9.49 19.61 -12.62
C LYS A 177 -9.29 18.59 -13.73
N ASN A 178 -10.35 18.24 -14.42
CA ASN A 178 -10.29 17.50 -15.69
C ASN A 178 -9.62 18.34 -16.74
#